data_f1df1b5f5f551834ed6a79504f1993cf
#
_entry.id   f1df1b5f5f551834ed6a79504f1993cf
#
_cell.length_a   1.000
_cell.length_b   1.000
_cell.length_c   1.000
_cell.angle_alpha   90.00
_cell.angle_beta   90.00
_cell.angle_gamma   90.00
#
_symmetry.space_group_name_H-M   'P 1'
#
loop_
_entity.id
_entity.type
_entity.pdbx_description
1 polymer ?
#
loop_
_entity_poly.entity_id
_entity_poly.type
_entity_poly.pdbx_seq_one_letter_code
_entity_poly.pdbx_strand_id
1 'polypeptide(L)'
;MIKLFLLKLYWAHFSTKQIHQFLMAYPNVIKEEGRKKDSYLCEWVNREENVHLLRKYYAFIKLDHNDIIKELQKLKVSYITYMDSEYPVLLKEIYQFPLLLFYKGNIKLINNMHHLAVVGARDSTSYTQQ
;
A
#
# COMPACT_ATOMS: atom_id res chain seq x y z
N MET A 1 0.79 13.24 0.52
CA MET A 1 1.14 12.56 -0.73
C MET A 1 0.56 11.17 -0.76
N ILE A 2 0.14 10.73 -1.92
CA ILE A 2 -0.52 9.42 -2.07
C ILE A 2 0.36 8.25 -1.65
N LYS A 3 1.67 8.34 -1.85
CA LYS A 3 2.59 7.27 -1.49
C LYS A 3 2.55 6.97 0.02
N LEU A 4 2.57 8.01 0.84
CA LEU A 4 2.50 7.83 2.29
C LEU A 4 1.12 7.32 2.70
N PHE A 5 0.08 7.76 2.01
CA PHE A 5 -1.27 7.29 2.26
C PHE A 5 -1.40 5.79 1.98
N LEU A 6 -0.88 5.33 0.84
CA LEU A 6 -0.86 3.91 0.51
C LEU A 6 -0.06 3.09 1.52
N LEU A 7 1.12 3.60 1.90
CA LEU A 7 1.94 2.94 2.91
C LEU A 7 1.17 2.77 4.21
N LYS A 8 0.47 3.81 4.62
CA LYS A 8 -0.31 3.78 5.84
C LYS A 8 -1.48 2.80 5.75
N LEU A 9 -2.12 2.70 4.58
CA LEU A 9 -3.20 1.73 4.36
C LEU A 9 -2.69 0.29 4.52
N TYR A 10 -1.55 -0.02 3.91
CA TYR A 10 -0.97 -1.35 4.05
C TYR A 10 -0.54 -1.62 5.48
N TRP A 11 0.00 -0.60 6.15
CA TRP A 11 0.42 -0.75 7.55
C TRP A 11 -0.77 -1.01 8.47
N ALA A 12 -1.93 -0.49 8.13
CA ALA A 12 -3.17 -0.73 8.85
C ALA A 12 -3.85 -2.04 8.46
N HIS A 13 -3.20 -2.85 7.62
CA HIS A 13 -3.65 -4.17 7.20
C HIS A 13 -4.81 -4.17 6.20
N PHE A 14 -5.04 -3.05 5.51
CA PHE A 14 -5.93 -3.10 4.35
C PHE A 14 -5.32 -4.01 3.29
N SER A 15 -6.11 -4.91 2.74
CA SER A 15 -5.63 -5.80 1.69
C SER A 15 -5.51 -5.05 0.37
N THR A 16 -4.73 -5.60 -0.55
CA THR A 16 -4.61 -5.05 -1.90
C THR A 16 -5.98 -4.94 -2.56
N LYS A 17 -6.80 -5.97 -2.42
CA LYS A 17 -8.16 -5.97 -2.96
C LYS A 17 -8.98 -4.81 -2.40
N GLN A 18 -8.93 -4.61 -1.09
CA GLN A 18 -9.67 -3.54 -0.44
C GLN A 18 -9.20 -2.17 -0.90
N ILE A 19 -7.90 -1.98 -1.06
CA ILE A 19 -7.36 -0.71 -1.52
C ILE A 19 -7.78 -0.43 -2.96
N HIS A 20 -7.76 -1.45 -3.84
CA HIS A 20 -8.27 -1.31 -5.19
C HIS A 20 -9.74 -0.90 -5.20
N GLN A 21 -10.55 -1.52 -4.37
CA GLN A 21 -11.96 -1.20 -4.27
C GLN A 21 -12.18 0.24 -3.83
N PHE A 22 -11.40 0.69 -2.85
CA PHE A 22 -11.46 2.07 -2.38
C PHE A 22 -11.08 3.05 -3.50
N LEU A 23 -9.99 2.80 -4.20
CA LEU A 23 -9.53 3.68 -5.28
C LEU A 23 -10.51 3.71 -6.45
N MET A 24 -11.19 2.62 -6.72
CA MET A 24 -12.23 2.59 -7.74
C MET A 24 -13.46 3.40 -7.33
N ALA A 25 -13.81 3.36 -6.05
CA ALA A 25 -14.94 4.12 -5.53
C ALA A 25 -14.64 5.62 -5.46
N TYR A 26 -13.39 5.98 -5.21
CA TYR A 26 -12.97 7.37 -5.03
C TYR A 26 -11.71 7.66 -5.88
N PRO A 27 -11.83 7.66 -7.21
CA PRO A 27 -10.66 7.81 -8.06
C PRO A 27 -9.93 9.15 -7.90
N ASN A 28 -10.63 10.17 -7.42
CA ASN A 28 -10.02 11.48 -7.22
C ASN A 28 -9.07 11.55 -6.03
N VAL A 29 -9.07 10.51 -5.17
CA VAL A 29 -8.21 10.49 -3.99
C VAL A 29 -6.73 10.60 -4.36
N ILE A 30 -6.35 10.10 -5.52
CA ILE A 30 -4.97 10.14 -6.00
C ILE A 30 -4.49 11.59 -6.18
N LYS A 31 -5.39 12.47 -6.60
CA LYS A 31 -5.07 13.87 -6.89
C LYS A 31 -5.24 14.79 -5.70
N GLU A 32 -5.94 14.34 -4.67
CA GLU A 32 -6.19 15.16 -3.49
C GLU A 32 -4.98 15.20 -2.57
N GLU A 33 -4.85 16.31 -1.86
CA GLU A 33 -3.80 16.50 -0.89
C GLU A 33 -4.38 16.73 0.49
N GLY A 34 -3.53 16.52 1.51
CA GLY A 34 -3.92 16.77 2.88
C GLY A 34 -4.93 15.78 3.41
N ARG A 35 -5.83 16.28 4.24
CA ARG A 35 -6.78 15.44 4.98
C ARG A 35 -7.95 14.93 4.16
N LYS A 36 -8.12 15.39 2.93
CA LYS A 36 -9.23 14.94 2.08
C LYS A 36 -9.17 13.45 1.81
N LYS A 37 -7.96 12.89 1.68
CA LYS A 37 -7.79 11.45 1.49
C LYS A 37 -8.39 10.67 2.65
N ASP A 38 -8.14 11.14 3.87
CA ASP A 38 -8.66 10.51 5.07
C ASP A 38 -10.18 10.60 5.13
N SER A 39 -10.74 11.73 4.70
CA SER A 39 -12.19 11.91 4.65
C SER A 39 -12.86 10.93 3.70
N TYR A 40 -12.26 10.72 2.52
CA TYR A 40 -12.77 9.75 1.56
C TYR A 40 -12.71 8.34 2.11
N LEU A 41 -11.62 8.01 2.81
CA LEU A 41 -11.50 6.69 3.42
C LEU A 41 -12.57 6.48 4.48
N CYS A 42 -12.80 7.47 5.32
CA CYS A 42 -13.84 7.42 6.34
C CYS A 42 -15.22 7.19 5.73
N GLU A 43 -15.53 7.94 4.67
CA GLU A 43 -16.79 7.81 3.98
C GLU A 43 -16.98 6.42 3.36
N TRP A 44 -15.93 5.91 2.71
CA TRP A 44 -15.98 4.58 2.10
C TRP A 44 -16.20 3.49 3.13
N VAL A 45 -15.46 3.54 4.24
CA VAL A 45 -15.57 2.54 5.30
C VAL A 45 -16.97 2.53 5.89
N ASN A 46 -17.57 3.71 6.07
CA ASN A 46 -18.92 3.81 6.61
C ASN A 46 -19.96 3.31 5.61
N ARG A 47 -19.77 3.56 4.32
CA ARG A 47 -20.66 3.10 3.26
C ARG A 47 -20.71 1.59 3.16
N GLU A 48 -19.57 0.93 3.33
CA GLU A 48 -19.46 -0.52 3.16
C GLU A 48 -20.06 -1.29 4.33
N GLU A 49 -20.26 -0.62 5.45
CA GLU A 49 -20.87 -1.22 6.65
C GLU A 49 -20.20 -2.54 7.05
N ASN A 50 -18.88 -2.61 6.89
CA ASN A 50 -18.10 -3.81 7.15
C ASN A 50 -17.27 -3.60 8.42
N VAL A 51 -17.49 -4.44 9.42
CA VAL A 51 -16.82 -4.29 10.71
C VAL A 51 -15.30 -4.48 10.59
N HIS A 52 -14.85 -5.31 9.67
CA HIS A 52 -13.41 -5.52 9.46
C HIS A 52 -12.76 -4.27 8.87
N LEU A 53 -13.42 -3.61 7.94
CA LEU A 53 -12.93 -2.36 7.38
C LEU A 53 -12.90 -1.27 8.45
N LEU A 54 -13.90 -1.23 9.29
CA LEU A 54 -13.98 -0.25 10.36
C LEU A 54 -12.82 -0.40 11.34
N ARG A 55 -12.48 -1.64 11.71
CA ARG A 55 -11.33 -1.92 12.57
C ARG A 55 -10.02 -1.46 11.94
N LYS A 56 -9.86 -1.71 10.65
CA LYS A 56 -8.67 -1.28 9.90
C LYS A 56 -8.59 0.24 9.83
N TYR A 57 -9.74 0.89 9.65
CA TYR A 57 -9.79 2.34 9.64
C TYR A 57 -9.36 2.92 10.99
N TYR A 58 -9.83 2.35 12.09
CA TYR A 58 -9.40 2.81 13.42
C TYR A 58 -7.91 2.62 13.63
N ALA A 59 -7.35 1.51 13.15
CA ALA A 59 -5.90 1.32 13.19
C ALA A 59 -5.20 2.38 12.34
N PHE A 60 -5.74 2.69 11.17
CA PHE A 60 -5.19 3.67 10.25
C PHE A 60 -5.08 5.05 10.89
N ILE A 61 -6.13 5.52 11.55
CA ILE A 61 -6.13 6.88 12.12
C ILE A 61 -5.16 7.01 13.30
N LYS A 62 -4.77 5.90 13.92
CA LYS A 62 -3.80 5.92 15.02
C LYS A 62 -2.36 5.88 14.56
N LEU A 63 -2.12 5.58 13.28
CA LEU A 63 -0.76 5.47 12.76
C LEU A 63 -0.16 6.84 12.51
N ASP A 64 1.14 6.93 12.78
CA ASP A 64 1.95 8.11 12.46
C ASP A 64 2.93 7.73 11.37
N HIS A 65 2.97 8.51 10.29
CA HIS A 65 3.91 8.29 9.20
C HIS A 65 5.35 8.21 9.67
N ASN A 66 5.72 9.05 10.63
CA ASN A 66 7.09 9.08 11.13
C ASN A 66 7.48 7.77 11.79
N ASP A 67 6.56 7.17 12.53
CA ASP A 67 6.83 5.88 13.16
C ASP A 67 7.01 4.77 12.13
N ILE A 68 6.21 4.79 11.08
CA ILE A 68 6.33 3.81 10.00
C ILE A 68 7.67 3.96 9.28
N ILE A 69 8.05 5.18 8.96
CA ILE A 69 9.31 5.47 8.28
C ILE A 69 10.50 5.04 9.12
N LYS A 70 10.46 5.31 10.43
CA LYS A 70 11.51 4.89 11.35
C LYS A 70 11.64 3.37 11.38
N GLU A 71 10.53 2.66 11.40
CA GLU A 71 10.54 1.20 11.42
C GLU A 71 11.16 0.66 10.13
N LEU A 72 10.80 1.24 8.98
CA LEU A 72 11.37 0.84 7.70
C LEU A 72 12.88 1.08 7.66
N GLN A 73 13.33 2.22 8.20
CA GLN A 73 14.76 2.54 8.26
C GLN A 73 15.49 1.56 9.16
N LYS A 74 14.90 1.19 10.28
CA LYS A 74 15.47 0.23 11.21
C LYS A 74 15.65 -1.14 10.55
N LEU A 75 14.69 -1.55 9.76
CA LEU A 75 14.71 -2.83 9.05
C LEU A 75 15.50 -2.76 7.73
N LYS A 76 15.90 -1.57 7.33
CA LYS A 76 16.58 -1.32 6.05
C LYS A 76 15.74 -1.76 4.86
N VAL A 77 14.44 -1.54 4.96
CA VAL A 77 13.47 -1.85 3.92
C VAL A 77 13.05 -0.56 3.24
N SER A 78 13.02 -0.58 1.92
CA SER A 78 12.50 0.52 1.10
C SER A 78 11.16 0.12 0.51
N TYR A 79 10.46 1.08 -0.06
CA TYR A 79 9.19 0.79 -0.71
C TYR A 79 9.01 1.65 -1.96
N ILE A 80 8.25 1.12 -2.91
CA ILE A 80 7.82 1.85 -4.09
C ILE A 80 6.33 1.61 -4.30
N THR A 81 5.71 2.50 -5.04
CA THR A 81 4.30 2.36 -5.41
C THR A 81 4.16 2.12 -6.90
N TYR A 82 2.97 1.71 -7.32
CA TYR A 82 2.68 1.45 -8.72
C TYR A 82 2.84 2.69 -9.61
N MET A 83 2.91 3.88 -9.01
CA MET A 83 3.12 5.13 -9.75
C MET A 83 4.59 5.46 -9.97
N ASP A 84 5.50 4.75 -9.32
CA ASP A 84 6.92 4.97 -9.48
C ASP A 84 7.43 4.33 -10.77
N SER A 85 8.39 4.98 -11.42
CA SER A 85 8.96 4.47 -12.67
C SER A 85 9.70 3.15 -12.47
N GLU A 86 10.19 2.89 -11.27
CA GLU A 86 10.91 1.66 -10.94
C GLU A 86 9.99 0.47 -10.72
N TYR A 87 8.68 0.69 -10.66
CA TYR A 87 7.73 -0.40 -10.45
C TYR A 87 7.78 -1.37 -11.63
N PRO A 88 7.91 -2.68 -11.37
CA PRO A 88 7.98 -3.66 -12.45
C PRO A 88 6.72 -3.65 -13.32
N VAL A 89 6.88 -3.37 -14.60
CA VAL A 89 5.76 -3.21 -15.53
C VAL A 89 4.91 -4.47 -15.61
N LEU A 90 5.55 -5.64 -15.57
CA LEU A 90 4.83 -6.90 -15.67
C LEU A 90 3.86 -7.15 -14.53
N LEU A 91 4.14 -6.59 -13.35
CA LEU A 91 3.21 -6.75 -12.23
C LEU A 91 1.88 -6.04 -12.45
N LYS A 92 1.86 -5.00 -13.26
CA LYS A 92 0.63 -4.26 -13.53
C LYS A 92 -0.37 -5.07 -14.36
N GLU A 93 0.07 -6.16 -14.97
CA GLU A 93 -0.78 -7.04 -15.75
C GLU A 93 -1.57 -8.02 -14.88
N ILE A 94 -1.18 -8.16 -13.63
CA ILE A 94 -1.85 -9.04 -12.68
C ILE A 94 -3.14 -8.39 -12.20
N TYR A 95 -4.22 -9.17 -12.17
CA TYR A 95 -5.48 -8.68 -11.61
C TYR A 95 -5.28 -8.34 -10.13
N GLN A 96 -5.72 -7.13 -9.74
CA GLN A 96 -5.52 -6.61 -8.39
C GLN A 96 -4.03 -6.62 -8.01
N PHE A 97 -3.22 -6.04 -8.87
CA PHE A 97 -1.78 -5.99 -8.67
C PHE A 97 -1.42 -5.25 -7.36
N PRO A 98 -0.28 -5.59 -6.73
CA PRO A 98 0.15 -4.88 -5.50
C PRO A 98 0.39 -3.41 -5.81
N LEU A 99 -0.25 -2.54 -5.03
CA LEU A 99 -0.11 -1.09 -5.23
C LEU A 99 1.17 -0.55 -4.62
N LEU A 100 1.77 -1.32 -3.72
CA LEU A 100 2.99 -0.93 -3.01
C LEU A 100 3.84 -2.18 -2.82
N LEU A 101 5.14 -2.03 -3.06
CA LEU A 101 6.11 -3.11 -2.88
C LEU A 101 7.15 -2.70 -1.87
N PHE A 102 7.46 -3.60 -0.95
CA PHE A 102 8.61 -3.46 -0.06
C PHE A 102 9.78 -4.24 -0.64
N TYR A 103 10.98 -3.69 -0.54
CA TYR A 103 12.16 -4.35 -1.07
C TYR A 103 13.40 -3.99 -0.26
N LYS A 104 14.43 -4.83 -0.40
CA LYS A 104 15.77 -4.56 0.12
C LYS A 104 16.74 -4.60 -1.05
N GLY A 105 17.72 -3.70 -1.02
CA GLY A 105 18.74 -3.64 -2.05
C GLY A 105 18.37 -2.70 -3.19
N ASN A 106 18.84 -3.01 -4.40
CA ASN A 106 18.69 -2.13 -5.54
C ASN A 106 17.47 -2.50 -6.38
N ILE A 107 16.50 -1.59 -6.44
CA ILE A 107 15.26 -1.81 -7.19
C ILE A 107 15.51 -2.03 -8.69
N LYS A 108 16.57 -1.45 -9.23
CA LYS A 108 16.88 -1.64 -10.66
C LYS A 108 17.18 -3.09 -10.99
N LEU A 109 17.77 -3.82 -10.03
CA LEU A 109 18.02 -5.24 -10.23
C LEU A 109 16.72 -6.03 -10.27
N ILE A 110 15.72 -5.61 -9.51
CA ILE A 110 14.41 -6.29 -9.50
C ILE A 110 13.76 -6.22 -10.87
N ASN A 111 13.84 -5.07 -11.54
CA ASN A 111 13.26 -4.89 -12.87
C ASN A 111 13.94 -5.74 -13.94
N ASN A 112 15.20 -6.10 -13.72
CA ASN A 112 15.96 -6.90 -14.67
C ASN A 112 15.85 -8.40 -14.40
N MET A 113 15.15 -8.80 -13.35
CA MET A 113 14.99 -10.21 -13.00
C MET A 113 13.66 -10.74 -13.49
N HIS A 114 13.63 -12.02 -13.84
CA HIS A 114 12.40 -12.68 -14.26
C HIS A 114 11.48 -13.00 -13.07
N HIS A 115 12.01 -12.96 -11.89
CA HIS A 115 11.23 -13.12 -10.66
C HIS A 115 11.62 -12.02 -9.69
N LEU A 116 10.72 -11.69 -8.81
CA LEU A 116 10.91 -10.57 -7.89
C LEU A 116 11.37 -11.09 -6.54
N ALA A 117 12.46 -10.49 -6.05
CA ALA A 117 12.97 -10.74 -4.70
C ALA A 117 12.41 -9.68 -3.76
N VAL A 118 11.09 -9.57 -3.70
CA VAL A 118 10.43 -8.56 -2.88
C VAL A 118 9.91 -9.16 -1.59
N VAL A 119 9.91 -8.34 -0.55
CA VAL A 119 9.19 -8.63 0.67
C VAL A 119 7.72 -8.29 0.37
N GLY A 120 6.84 -9.24 0.49
CA GLY A 120 5.43 -9.02 0.16
C GLY A 120 4.78 -7.99 1.06
N ALA A 121 3.58 -7.56 0.69
CA ALA A 121 2.77 -6.73 1.56
C ALA A 121 2.48 -7.47 2.86
N ARG A 122 2.21 -6.74 3.93
CA ARG A 122 2.05 -7.35 5.25
C ARG A 122 0.96 -8.40 5.31
N ASP A 123 -0.04 -8.28 4.46
CA ASP A 123 -1.14 -9.25 4.38
C ASP A 123 -0.89 -10.37 3.37
N SER A 124 0.28 -10.39 2.74
CA SER A 124 0.62 -11.34 1.68
C SER A 124 1.68 -12.33 2.17
N THR A 125 1.34 -13.10 3.19
CA THR A 125 2.29 -13.99 3.83
C THR A 125 2.86 -15.05 2.90
N SER A 126 2.12 -15.47 1.88
CA SER A 126 2.59 -16.43 0.92
C SER A 126 3.82 -15.98 0.13
N TYR A 127 3.98 -14.68 -0.05
CA TYR A 127 5.14 -14.15 -0.76
C TYR A 127 6.40 -14.15 0.10
N THR A 128 6.24 -13.98 1.40
CA THR A 128 7.38 -13.85 2.29
C THR A 128 7.98 -15.22 2.63
N GLN A 129 7.26 -16.30 2.39
CA GLN A 129 7.70 -17.64 2.68
C GLN A 129 8.52 -18.26 1.56
N GLN A 130 8.57 -17.60 0.44
CA GLN A 130 9.33 -18.08 -0.71
C GLN A 130 10.68 -17.38 -0.79
#